data_0954b6105d3d888124bdffddcb8bb231
#
_entry.id   0954b6105d3d888124bdffddcb8bb231
#
_cell.length_a   1.000
_cell.length_b   1.000
_cell.length_c   1.000
_cell.angle_alpha   90.00
_cell.angle_beta   90.00
_cell.angle_gamma   90.00
#
_symmetry.space_group_name_H-M   'P 1'
#
loop_
_entity.id
_entity.type
_entity.pdbx_description
1 polymer ?
#
loop_
_entity_poly.entity_id
_entity_poly.type
_entity_poly.pdbx_seq_one_letter_code
_entity_poly.pdbx_strand_id
1 'polypeptide(L)'
;MSDETPNPSQNGQTPDGTKKPDLPPGLAEDEDDEAPEEDASPGTKKPDLPPGLADDATDDTSDDSPGTKKPDLPPGLGGGDGESSDADTKKPAGPPGAKKPAGPSSGDGDGPSLPPGYGGDGGGEALSREDFQSDQEVRWCPGCGDYAILSTVQRLLPDLDVPKENVVFISGIGCAGRFPYYMDTYGMHTIHGRAPAFATGLKTSNPDLDVWVVTGDGDALSIGGNHLIHVLRRNLDTQILLFNNEIYGLTKGQYSPTSDLGTVSKSTPHGSLDRPFNPVSVALGADATFVARTMDRDPQHMKKMMRAAHEHDGTAFLEVYQNCNIFNDGAFFEFTETETKDDRSLFLEHGKPMTFAGGTKGIRLDGLQPEVVDLETSDWTADDCLAHDETSQELADILSRMSWREDAGDGIPRLDEPQMPRPFGVLRRVERPTYETLIQEQLTAVTEEKGTGDLDELLHAGDTWTIE
;
A
#
# COMPACT_ATOMS: atom_id res chain seq x y z
N MET A 1 -29.52 -66.81 -18.88
CA MET A 1 -29.27 -66.85 -20.33
C MET A 1 -28.65 -65.56 -20.68
N SER A 2 -27.35 -65.66 -20.78
CA SER A 2 -26.34 -65.09 -21.72
C SER A 2 -26.42 -63.58 -21.88
N ASP A 3 -25.59 -62.80 -21.24
CA ASP A 3 -24.16 -62.59 -21.52
C ASP A 3 -23.91 -62.05 -22.94
N GLU A 4 -23.50 -60.79 -23.01
CA GLU A 4 -22.45 -60.36 -23.95
C GLU A 4 -22.21 -58.84 -23.80
N THR A 5 -21.05 -58.50 -23.25
CA THR A 5 -20.38 -57.19 -23.39
C THR A 5 -19.63 -57.14 -24.71
N PRO A 6 -19.47 -56.00 -25.39
CA PRO A 6 -18.40 -55.78 -26.31
C PRO A 6 -17.39 -54.71 -25.84
N ASN A 7 -16.15 -55.06 -26.00
CA ASN A 7 -14.88 -54.40 -25.86
C ASN A 7 -14.72 -53.23 -26.84
N PRO A 8 -14.08 -52.09 -26.44
CA PRO A 8 -13.78 -50.98 -27.35
C PRO A 8 -12.36 -51.09 -27.90
N SER A 9 -12.24 -51.08 -29.20
CA SER A 9 -11.00 -50.67 -29.83
C SER A 9 -11.25 -50.02 -31.21
N GLN A 10 -10.53 -48.94 -31.45
CA GLN A 10 -10.26 -48.25 -32.72
C GLN A 10 -11.32 -47.27 -33.26
N ASN A 11 -11.04 -45.96 -33.11
CA ASN A 11 -10.66 -45.14 -34.24
C ASN A 11 -10.29 -43.72 -33.73
N GLY A 12 -9.04 -43.38 -33.91
CA GLY A 12 -8.57 -42.02 -33.79
C GLY A 12 -9.00 -41.19 -35.02
N GLN A 13 -9.43 -39.97 -34.71
CA GLN A 13 -9.31 -38.80 -35.58
C GLN A 13 -9.50 -37.56 -34.75
N THR A 14 -8.41 -36.84 -34.48
CA THR A 14 -8.41 -35.48 -34.02
C THR A 14 -8.79 -34.54 -35.17
N PRO A 15 -9.64 -33.54 -34.99
CA PRO A 15 -9.80 -32.46 -35.95
C PRO A 15 -8.67 -31.44 -35.72
N ASP A 16 -7.81 -31.35 -36.67
CA ASP A 16 -6.85 -30.27 -36.92
C ASP A 16 -7.61 -29.00 -37.33
N GLY A 17 -7.19 -27.83 -36.81
CA GLY A 17 -7.64 -26.55 -37.34
C GLY A 17 -7.93 -25.43 -36.36
N THR A 18 -7.00 -25.07 -35.48
CA THR A 18 -6.98 -23.70 -34.95
C THR A 18 -5.82 -22.93 -35.56
N LYS A 19 -6.16 -22.01 -36.49
CA LYS A 19 -5.23 -21.03 -37.02
C LYS A 19 -4.78 -20.09 -35.92
N LYS A 20 -3.47 -19.99 -35.69
CA LYS A 20 -2.84 -18.89 -34.95
C LYS A 20 -3.11 -17.58 -35.70
N PRO A 21 -3.40 -16.48 -35.02
CA PRO A 21 -3.45 -15.15 -35.65
C PRO A 21 -2.04 -14.73 -36.09
N ASP A 22 -1.96 -14.15 -37.28
CA ASP A 22 -0.71 -13.65 -37.88
C ASP A 22 -0.17 -12.46 -37.08
N LEU A 23 1.11 -12.50 -36.71
CA LEU A 23 1.88 -11.40 -36.12
C LEU A 23 2.14 -10.30 -37.17
N PRO A 24 2.15 -9.03 -36.80
CA PRO A 24 2.47 -7.94 -37.69
C PRO A 24 3.96 -8.00 -38.12
N PRO A 25 4.29 -7.58 -39.39
CA PRO A 25 5.64 -7.69 -39.93
C PRO A 25 6.60 -6.69 -39.29
N GLY A 26 7.68 -7.18 -38.69
CA GLY A 26 8.75 -6.33 -38.17
C GLY A 26 9.66 -6.93 -37.10
N LEU A 27 9.54 -8.19 -36.76
CA LEU A 27 10.52 -8.88 -35.88
C LEU A 27 11.10 -10.05 -36.66
N ALA A 28 12.22 -9.81 -37.35
CA ALA A 28 13.05 -10.85 -37.93
C ALA A 28 13.79 -11.59 -36.80
N GLU A 29 13.69 -12.92 -36.84
CA GLU A 29 14.51 -13.81 -36.04
C GLU A 29 15.91 -13.81 -36.65
N ASP A 30 16.92 -13.41 -35.92
CA ASP A 30 18.31 -13.68 -36.21
C ASP A 30 18.61 -15.11 -35.69
N GLU A 31 18.61 -16.07 -36.60
CA GLU A 31 19.24 -17.39 -36.42
C GLU A 31 20.75 -17.24 -36.66
N ASP A 32 21.49 -18.05 -35.91
CA ASP A 32 22.94 -18.32 -35.99
C ASP A 32 23.82 -17.56 -34.96
N ASP A 33 24.06 -18.23 -33.83
CA ASP A 33 25.37 -18.24 -33.22
C ASP A 33 25.68 -19.62 -32.61
N GLU A 34 26.60 -20.30 -33.28
CA GLU A 34 27.22 -21.55 -32.84
C GLU A 34 27.98 -21.37 -31.52
N ALA A 35 27.84 -22.32 -30.61
CA ALA A 35 28.60 -22.40 -29.37
C ALA A 35 30.11 -22.65 -29.66
N PRO A 36 31.02 -21.91 -29.04
CA PRO A 36 32.43 -22.28 -29.01
C PRO A 36 32.74 -23.33 -27.93
N GLU A 37 33.56 -24.30 -28.30
CA GLU A 37 34.08 -25.41 -27.53
C GLU A 37 34.85 -24.96 -26.27
N GLU A 38 34.76 -25.76 -25.21
CA GLU A 38 35.53 -25.65 -23.95
C GLU A 38 37.04 -25.68 -24.25
N ASP A 39 37.79 -24.69 -23.76
CA ASP A 39 39.22 -24.78 -23.53
C ASP A 39 39.59 -24.39 -22.12
N ALA A 40 40.58 -25.11 -21.61
CA ALA A 40 40.93 -25.32 -20.22
C ALA A 40 41.38 -24.05 -19.47
N SER A 41 40.94 -23.94 -18.24
CA SER A 41 41.31 -22.94 -17.24
C SER A 41 42.79 -22.93 -16.86
N PRO A 42 43.41 -21.75 -16.61
CA PRO A 42 44.40 -21.58 -15.59
C PRO A 42 43.87 -20.83 -14.37
N GLY A 43 44.20 -21.37 -13.21
CA GLY A 43 43.71 -20.97 -11.90
C GLY A 43 43.82 -19.49 -11.56
N THR A 44 42.72 -18.95 -11.06
CA THR A 44 42.68 -17.64 -10.41
C THR A 44 43.18 -17.73 -8.98
N LYS A 45 44.27 -17.04 -8.73
CA LYS A 45 44.80 -16.74 -7.37
C LYS A 45 43.81 -15.80 -6.67
N LYS A 46 43.43 -16.16 -5.41
CA LYS A 46 42.76 -15.26 -4.48
C LYS A 46 43.67 -14.08 -4.17
N PRO A 47 43.13 -12.84 -4.05
CA PRO A 47 43.92 -11.73 -3.53
C PRO A 47 44.20 -11.91 -2.04
N ASP A 48 45.43 -11.62 -1.63
CA ASP A 48 45.92 -11.69 -0.25
C ASP A 48 45.26 -10.61 0.61
N LEU A 49 44.75 -11.01 1.78
CA LEU A 49 44.29 -10.12 2.83
C LEU A 49 45.50 -9.49 3.56
N PRO A 50 45.41 -8.23 4.00
CA PRO A 50 46.48 -7.61 4.78
C PRO A 50 46.62 -8.28 6.16
N PRO A 51 47.85 -8.39 6.70
CA PRO A 51 48.13 -9.10 7.96
C PRO A 51 47.68 -8.26 9.16
N GLY A 52 46.84 -8.85 10.03
CA GLY A 52 46.50 -8.25 11.31
C GLY A 52 45.19 -8.68 11.98
N LEU A 53 44.67 -9.85 11.72
CA LEU A 53 43.60 -10.44 12.53
C LEU A 53 43.74 -11.97 12.50
N ALA A 54 44.51 -12.50 13.42
CA ALA A 54 44.50 -13.92 13.76
C ALA A 54 44.48 -14.07 15.29
N ASP A 55 43.44 -14.78 15.73
CA ASP A 55 43.31 -15.66 16.87
C ASP A 55 43.83 -15.21 18.25
N ASP A 56 42.94 -15.06 19.20
CA ASP A 56 43.11 -15.61 20.54
C ASP A 56 41.74 -16.02 21.13
N ALA A 57 41.56 -17.33 21.19
CA ALA A 57 40.51 -17.95 21.99
C ALA A 57 41.16 -18.41 23.29
N THR A 58 40.89 -17.76 24.40
CA THR A 58 41.00 -18.35 25.73
C THR A 58 39.84 -17.88 26.61
N ASP A 59 39.12 -18.87 27.06
CA ASP A 59 38.19 -18.98 28.14
C ASP A 59 38.72 -18.29 29.42
N ASP A 60 38.00 -17.32 29.98
CA ASP A 60 37.99 -17.12 31.43
C ASP A 60 36.73 -16.32 31.89
N THR A 61 36.06 -16.95 32.84
CA THR A 61 34.88 -16.45 33.57
C THR A 61 35.32 -15.41 34.61
N SER A 62 34.78 -14.17 34.55
CA SER A 62 34.53 -13.38 35.77
C SER A 62 33.61 -12.18 35.45
N ASP A 63 32.53 -12.17 36.15
CA ASP A 63 31.51 -11.16 36.40
C ASP A 63 32.15 -9.84 36.90
N ASP A 64 31.95 -8.74 36.13
CA ASP A 64 31.92 -7.37 36.65
C ASP A 64 31.49 -6.39 35.52
N SER A 65 30.21 -6.04 35.48
CA SER A 65 29.69 -4.99 34.62
C SER A 65 29.46 -3.70 35.41
N PRO A 66 30.10 -2.57 35.06
CA PRO A 66 29.73 -1.28 35.66
C PRO A 66 28.45 -0.77 35.04
N GLY A 67 27.46 -0.46 35.89
CA GLY A 67 26.16 0.03 35.56
C GLY A 67 26.16 1.30 34.71
N THR A 68 25.49 1.26 33.58
CA THR A 68 25.12 2.45 32.80
C THR A 68 23.99 3.19 33.49
N LYS A 69 24.25 4.41 33.95
CA LYS A 69 23.25 5.35 34.46
C LYS A 69 22.31 5.74 33.33
N LYS A 70 21.01 5.50 33.54
CA LYS A 70 19.95 6.11 32.72
C LYS A 70 19.92 7.62 32.98
N PRO A 71 19.69 8.46 31.97
CA PRO A 71 19.44 9.87 32.21
C PRO A 71 18.10 10.07 32.92
N ASP A 72 18.06 10.99 33.88
CA ASP A 72 16.89 11.34 34.65
C ASP A 72 15.85 12.06 33.79
N LEU A 73 14.60 11.59 33.85
CA LEU A 73 13.42 12.26 33.29
C LEU A 73 13.04 13.46 34.14
N PRO A 74 12.57 14.57 33.56
CA PRO A 74 12.12 15.72 34.32
C PRO A 74 10.89 15.39 35.16
N PRO A 75 10.74 16.00 36.35
CA PRO A 75 9.65 15.69 37.30
C PRO A 75 8.32 16.29 36.81
N GLY A 76 7.31 15.46 36.58
CA GLY A 76 5.98 15.98 36.28
C GLY A 76 4.88 14.98 35.92
N LEU A 77 5.14 13.65 35.89
CA LEU A 77 4.07 12.66 35.68
C LEU A 77 4.17 11.55 36.75
N GLY A 78 3.67 11.82 37.93
CA GLY A 78 3.49 10.85 39.00
C GLY A 78 2.03 10.43 39.07
N GLY A 79 1.78 9.13 38.99
CA GLY A 79 0.47 8.52 39.13
C GLY A 79 -0.11 8.71 40.52
N GLY A 80 -1.41 8.86 40.57
CA GLY A 80 -2.21 8.82 41.80
C GLY A 80 -3.12 7.61 41.73
N ASP A 81 -2.92 6.69 42.67
CA ASP A 81 -3.88 5.65 43.04
C ASP A 81 -5.13 6.30 43.65
N GLY A 82 -6.32 5.91 43.22
CA GLY A 82 -7.56 6.44 43.75
C GLY A 82 -8.76 5.59 43.41
N GLU A 83 -9.34 5.07 44.42
CA GLU A 83 -10.44 4.12 44.58
C GLU A 83 -11.71 4.39 43.75
N SER A 84 -12.38 3.28 43.43
CA SER A 84 -13.70 3.13 42.83
C SER A 84 -14.82 3.90 43.59
N SER A 85 -15.66 4.62 42.83
CA SER A 85 -17.04 4.88 43.21
C SER A 85 -17.92 5.02 41.95
N ASP A 86 -18.95 4.20 41.88
CA ASP A 86 -20.05 4.21 40.92
C ASP A 86 -20.72 5.61 40.87
N ALA A 87 -20.85 6.15 39.67
CA ALA A 87 -21.84 7.20 39.40
C ALA A 87 -22.15 7.23 37.89
N ASP A 88 -23.43 7.06 37.59
CA ASP A 88 -24.08 7.33 36.31
C ASP A 88 -23.55 8.57 35.60
N THR A 89 -22.97 8.45 34.45
CA THR A 89 -22.69 9.58 33.58
C THR A 89 -23.28 9.38 32.17
N LYS A 90 -24.28 10.19 31.90
CA LYS A 90 -24.84 10.49 30.60
C LYS A 90 -23.71 10.87 29.63
N LYS A 91 -23.67 10.19 28.48
CA LYS A 91 -22.80 10.49 27.32
C LYS A 91 -23.01 11.96 26.90
N PRO A 92 -22.01 12.80 26.85
CA PRO A 92 -22.15 14.11 26.21
C PRO A 92 -22.16 13.94 24.68
N ALA A 93 -23.04 14.71 24.04
CA ALA A 93 -23.10 14.82 22.58
C ALA A 93 -21.78 15.38 22.06
N GLY A 94 -21.23 14.78 21.01
CA GLY A 94 -20.03 15.24 20.33
C GLY A 94 -20.21 16.67 19.77
N PRO A 95 -19.15 17.46 19.70
CA PRO A 95 -19.21 18.78 19.11
C PRO A 95 -19.47 18.69 17.58
N PRO A 96 -20.20 19.68 17.00
CA PRO A 96 -20.43 19.75 15.57
C PRO A 96 -19.09 19.96 14.85
N GLY A 97 -18.92 19.29 13.68
CA GLY A 97 -17.72 19.27 12.87
C GLY A 97 -16.95 20.60 12.83
N ALA A 98 -15.72 20.55 13.26
CA ALA A 98 -14.79 21.65 13.11
C ALA A 98 -14.42 21.76 11.64
N LYS A 99 -14.76 22.87 11.02
CA LYS A 99 -14.20 23.25 9.72
C LYS A 99 -12.69 23.43 9.90
N LYS A 100 -11.90 22.89 8.96
CA LYS A 100 -10.45 23.18 8.81
C LYS A 100 -10.20 24.65 9.15
N PRO A 101 -9.30 25.01 10.06
CA PRO A 101 -8.95 26.41 10.27
C PRO A 101 -8.34 26.95 9.00
N ALA A 102 -8.82 28.10 8.52
CA ALA A 102 -8.15 28.83 7.46
C ALA A 102 -6.72 29.12 7.91
N GLY A 103 -5.75 28.76 7.10
CA GLY A 103 -4.33 29.01 7.36
C GLY A 103 -4.07 30.50 7.68
N PRO A 104 -3.02 30.80 8.46
CA PRO A 104 -2.71 32.19 8.79
C PRO A 104 -2.41 32.96 7.49
N SER A 105 -3.07 34.11 7.32
CA SER A 105 -2.80 35.04 6.23
C SER A 105 -1.31 35.42 6.23
N SER A 106 -0.64 35.21 5.10
CA SER A 106 0.74 35.56 4.83
C SER A 106 1.07 36.97 5.28
N GLY A 107 1.88 37.09 6.34
CA GLY A 107 2.56 38.32 6.68
C GLY A 107 3.71 38.57 5.69
N ASP A 108 3.86 39.82 5.28
CA ASP A 108 4.90 40.31 4.38
C ASP A 108 6.31 39.87 4.84
N GLY A 109 6.87 38.87 4.14
CA GLY A 109 8.25 38.42 4.28
C GLY A 109 8.87 38.35 2.90
N ASP A 110 9.99 39.10 2.68
CA ASP A 110 10.79 39.08 1.45
C ASP A 110 11.40 37.69 1.18
N GLY A 111 10.58 36.78 0.60
CA GLY A 111 11.06 35.58 -0.05
C GLY A 111 11.26 35.82 -1.55
N PRO A 112 12.06 35.01 -2.27
CA PRO A 112 12.24 35.17 -3.69
C PRO A 112 10.88 35.10 -4.40
N SER A 113 10.52 36.16 -5.12
CA SER A 113 9.29 36.27 -5.89
C SER A 113 9.24 35.19 -6.96
N LEU A 114 8.16 34.41 -6.97
CA LEU A 114 7.83 33.46 -8.03
C LEU A 114 7.70 34.21 -9.38
N PRO A 115 8.03 33.56 -10.50
CA PRO A 115 7.90 34.18 -11.83
C PRO A 115 6.45 34.61 -12.09
N PRO A 116 6.21 35.71 -12.83
CA PRO A 116 4.84 36.17 -13.11
C PRO A 116 4.06 35.15 -13.91
N GLY A 117 2.93 34.69 -13.34
CA GLY A 117 2.06 33.65 -13.88
C GLY A 117 1.61 32.62 -12.85
N TYR A 118 2.17 32.61 -11.65
CA TYR A 118 1.80 31.76 -10.53
C TYR A 118 1.09 32.58 -9.45
N GLY A 119 -0.20 32.70 -9.60
CA GLY A 119 -1.06 33.37 -8.63
C GLY A 119 -2.45 33.51 -9.27
N GLY A 120 -3.25 32.43 -9.26
CA GLY A 120 -4.62 32.46 -9.76
C GLY A 120 -5.52 33.19 -8.76
N ASP A 121 -5.98 34.39 -9.12
CA ASP A 121 -7.17 35.00 -8.51
C ASP A 121 -8.37 34.05 -8.67
N GLY A 122 -9.04 33.71 -7.58
CA GLY A 122 -10.16 32.77 -7.51
C GLY A 122 -11.37 33.17 -8.37
N GLY A 123 -11.34 32.82 -9.65
CA GLY A 123 -12.35 33.04 -10.66
C GLY A 123 -12.18 32.11 -11.86
N GLY A 124 -11.39 31.02 -11.73
CA GLY A 124 -11.16 30.04 -12.78
C GLY A 124 -12.39 29.16 -13.05
N GLU A 125 -12.56 28.73 -14.30
CA GLU A 125 -13.50 27.68 -14.68
C GLU A 125 -13.24 26.44 -13.79
N ALA A 126 -14.30 25.72 -13.40
CA ALA A 126 -14.16 24.49 -12.61
C ALA A 126 -13.28 23.50 -13.38
N LEU A 127 -12.26 22.97 -12.71
CA LEU A 127 -11.36 21.98 -13.29
C LEU A 127 -12.14 20.74 -13.73
N SER A 128 -11.71 20.17 -14.85
CA SER A 128 -12.25 18.96 -15.44
C SER A 128 -11.24 17.82 -15.36
N ARG A 129 -11.63 16.63 -15.77
CA ARG A 129 -10.71 15.47 -15.87
C ARG A 129 -9.54 15.76 -16.81
N GLU A 130 -9.80 16.46 -17.91
CA GLU A 130 -8.84 16.79 -18.96
C GLU A 130 -7.68 17.65 -18.43
N ASP A 131 -7.96 18.51 -17.43
CA ASP A 131 -6.96 19.37 -16.80
C ASP A 131 -5.92 18.59 -15.96
N PHE A 132 -6.21 17.33 -15.65
CA PHE A 132 -5.30 16.43 -14.95
C PHE A 132 -4.65 15.38 -15.85
N GLN A 133 -4.86 15.45 -17.17
CA GLN A 133 -4.23 14.56 -18.13
C GLN A 133 -2.99 15.18 -18.73
N SER A 134 -1.84 14.51 -18.59
CA SER A 134 -0.63 14.94 -19.28
C SER A 134 -0.73 14.70 -20.80
N ASP A 135 0.17 15.33 -21.56
CA ASP A 135 0.33 15.12 -23.00
C ASP A 135 1.06 13.82 -23.36
N GLN A 136 1.45 13.03 -22.33
CA GLN A 136 2.22 11.81 -22.53
C GLN A 136 1.35 10.63 -22.95
N GLU A 137 1.80 9.89 -23.95
CA GLU A 137 1.17 8.62 -24.34
C GLU A 137 1.31 7.59 -23.21
N VAL A 138 0.18 7.02 -22.78
CA VAL A 138 0.17 5.97 -21.75
C VAL A 138 0.73 4.69 -22.33
N ARG A 139 1.79 4.14 -21.71
CA ARG A 139 2.57 2.99 -22.22
C ARG A 139 2.44 1.75 -21.36
N TRP A 140 1.34 1.58 -20.67
CA TRP A 140 1.00 0.29 -20.07
C TRP A 140 0.50 -0.70 -21.11
N CYS A 141 0.49 -1.98 -20.77
CA CYS A 141 -0.06 -3.02 -21.64
C CYS A 141 -1.54 -2.77 -21.92
N PRO A 142 -2.04 -2.98 -23.14
CA PRO A 142 -3.46 -2.86 -23.43
C PRO A 142 -4.28 -3.78 -22.51
N GLY A 143 -5.29 -3.24 -21.84
CA GLY A 143 -6.14 -3.99 -20.91
C GLY A 143 -5.59 -4.09 -19.48
N CYS A 144 -4.46 -3.46 -19.15
CA CYS A 144 -3.93 -3.38 -17.80
C CYS A 144 -4.86 -2.59 -16.87
N GLY A 145 -5.02 -3.07 -15.62
CA GLY A 145 -5.84 -2.41 -14.60
C GLY A 145 -5.37 -1.00 -14.23
N ASP A 146 -4.09 -0.68 -14.45
CA ASP A 146 -3.54 0.67 -14.21
C ASP A 146 -4.30 1.78 -14.96
N TYR A 147 -4.87 1.47 -16.14
CA TYR A 147 -5.71 2.43 -16.88
C TYR A 147 -6.98 2.82 -16.12
N ALA A 148 -7.62 1.86 -15.46
CA ALA A 148 -8.83 2.12 -14.68
C ALA A 148 -8.51 2.97 -13.45
N ILE A 149 -7.37 2.70 -12.79
CA ILE A 149 -6.91 3.45 -11.62
C ILE A 149 -6.57 4.89 -12.03
N LEU A 150 -5.78 5.09 -13.08
CA LEU A 150 -5.44 6.42 -13.62
C LEU A 150 -6.69 7.22 -13.97
N SER A 151 -7.61 6.60 -14.72
CA SER A 151 -8.86 7.24 -15.11
C SER A 151 -9.72 7.64 -13.89
N THR A 152 -9.71 6.84 -12.82
CA THR A 152 -10.47 7.12 -11.60
C THR A 152 -9.85 8.28 -10.82
N VAL A 153 -8.53 8.33 -10.67
CA VAL A 153 -7.84 9.46 -10.04
C VAL A 153 -8.09 10.75 -10.81
N GLN A 154 -7.92 10.74 -12.14
CA GLN A 154 -8.16 11.91 -13.00
C GLN A 154 -9.61 12.42 -12.92
N ARG A 155 -10.60 11.54 -12.65
CA ARG A 155 -12.01 11.92 -12.43
C ARG A 155 -12.31 12.33 -11.00
N LEU A 156 -11.45 11.98 -10.05
CA LEU A 156 -11.63 12.32 -8.64
C LEU A 156 -11.11 13.73 -8.36
N LEU A 157 -9.90 14.05 -8.85
CA LEU A 157 -9.19 15.29 -8.51
C LEU A 157 -10.02 16.58 -8.73
N PRO A 158 -10.79 16.72 -9.83
CA PRO A 158 -11.68 17.89 -9.99
C PRO A 158 -12.73 18.06 -8.91
N ASP A 159 -13.11 16.97 -8.23
CA ASP A 159 -14.12 16.97 -7.18
C ASP A 159 -13.49 17.21 -5.78
N LEU A 160 -12.16 17.30 -5.68
CA LEU A 160 -11.46 17.64 -4.45
C LEU A 160 -11.22 19.15 -4.39
N ASP A 161 -11.41 19.74 -3.22
CA ASP A 161 -11.20 21.18 -3.00
C ASP A 161 -9.69 21.45 -2.75
N VAL A 162 -8.85 21.07 -3.73
CA VAL A 162 -7.40 21.25 -3.66
C VAL A 162 -6.92 21.96 -4.92
N PRO A 163 -6.16 23.06 -4.81
CA PRO A 163 -5.53 23.69 -5.95
C PRO A 163 -4.62 22.69 -6.70
N LYS A 164 -4.73 22.66 -8.03
CA LYS A 164 -3.98 21.70 -8.87
C LYS A 164 -2.46 21.76 -8.62
N GLU A 165 -1.92 22.95 -8.38
CA GLU A 165 -0.53 23.20 -8.07
C GLU A 165 -0.05 22.66 -6.72
N ASN A 166 -0.98 22.31 -5.83
CA ASN A 166 -0.67 21.66 -4.55
C ASN A 166 -0.68 20.15 -4.63
N VAL A 167 -1.21 19.56 -5.72
CA VAL A 167 -1.27 18.10 -5.90
C VAL A 167 0.06 17.58 -6.41
N VAL A 168 0.65 16.62 -5.68
CA VAL A 168 1.93 16.00 -6.03
C VAL A 168 1.85 14.49 -5.99
N PHE A 169 2.19 13.83 -7.11
CA PHE A 169 2.30 12.37 -7.18
C PHE A 169 3.77 11.94 -7.05
N ILE A 170 4.04 11.06 -6.10
CA ILE A 170 5.37 10.48 -5.88
C ILE A 170 5.30 8.98 -6.10
N SER A 171 6.11 8.45 -7.01
CA SER A 171 6.10 7.03 -7.31
C SER A 171 7.45 6.35 -7.08
N GLY A 172 7.37 5.03 -6.81
CA GLY A 172 8.53 4.14 -6.84
C GLY A 172 8.79 3.57 -8.24
N ILE A 173 9.24 2.32 -8.31
CA ILE A 173 9.59 1.64 -9.56
C ILE A 173 8.58 0.54 -9.86
N GLY A 174 8.31 0.34 -11.14
CA GLY A 174 7.39 -0.67 -11.67
C GLY A 174 6.36 -0.07 -12.63
N CYS A 175 5.32 -0.83 -12.97
CA CYS A 175 4.23 -0.34 -13.81
C CYS A 175 3.51 0.83 -13.13
N ALA A 176 3.15 0.69 -11.86
CA ALA A 176 2.59 1.74 -11.03
C ALA A 176 3.50 2.99 -10.98
N GLY A 177 4.83 2.80 -10.99
CA GLY A 177 5.81 3.89 -10.97
C GLY A 177 5.72 4.86 -12.14
N ARG A 178 5.05 4.49 -13.23
CA ARG A 178 4.82 5.38 -14.38
C ARG A 178 3.69 6.38 -14.16
N PHE A 179 2.92 6.25 -13.11
CA PHE A 179 1.73 7.05 -12.85
C PHE A 179 1.95 8.57 -12.94
N PRO A 180 3.00 9.17 -12.32
CA PRO A 180 3.23 10.60 -12.38
C PRO A 180 3.43 11.17 -13.80
N TYR A 181 3.92 10.36 -14.74
CA TYR A 181 4.10 10.80 -16.13
C TYR A 181 2.78 11.06 -16.85
N TYR A 182 1.69 10.46 -16.38
CA TYR A 182 0.36 10.51 -17.02
C TYR A 182 -0.60 11.48 -16.31
N MET A 183 -0.08 12.17 -15.28
CA MET A 183 -0.79 13.23 -14.55
C MET A 183 -0.23 14.60 -14.91
N ASP A 184 -1.11 15.57 -15.19
CA ASP A 184 -0.72 16.96 -15.35
C ASP A 184 -0.77 17.68 -13.99
N THR A 185 0.11 17.26 -13.09
CA THR A 185 0.35 17.79 -11.75
C THR A 185 1.86 17.80 -11.48
N TYR A 186 2.29 18.27 -10.34
CA TYR A 186 3.67 18.00 -9.92
C TYR A 186 3.87 16.52 -9.65
N GLY A 187 5.05 15.99 -9.95
CA GLY A 187 5.35 14.59 -9.77
C GLY A 187 6.83 14.29 -9.59
N MET A 188 7.11 13.21 -8.87
CA MET A 188 8.45 12.68 -8.67
C MET A 188 8.44 11.18 -8.95
N HIS A 189 9.36 10.72 -9.80
CA HIS A 189 9.66 9.31 -9.98
C HIS A 189 10.95 8.99 -9.22
N THR A 190 10.84 8.22 -8.14
CA THR A 190 11.97 7.94 -7.25
C THR A 190 12.68 6.63 -7.63
N ILE A 191 13.67 6.22 -6.85
CA ILE A 191 14.25 4.88 -6.95
C ILE A 191 13.39 3.85 -6.19
N HIS A 192 13.64 2.58 -6.45
CA HIS A 192 12.85 1.45 -5.96
C HIS A 192 12.62 1.48 -4.45
N GLY A 193 11.35 1.48 -4.05
CA GLY A 193 10.91 1.46 -2.65
C GLY A 193 11.17 2.74 -1.86
N ARG A 194 11.44 3.89 -2.50
CA ARG A 194 11.81 5.13 -1.79
C ARG A 194 10.74 6.23 -1.85
N ALA A 195 9.64 6.02 -2.56
CA ALA A 195 8.56 7.00 -2.63
C ALA A 195 8.07 7.48 -1.25
N PRO A 196 7.85 6.63 -0.23
CA PRO A 196 7.44 7.10 1.10
C PRO A 196 8.47 7.98 1.81
N ALA A 197 9.77 7.76 1.55
CA ALA A 197 10.82 8.60 2.13
C ALA A 197 10.85 10.00 1.50
N PHE A 198 10.65 10.10 0.17
CA PHE A 198 10.51 11.37 -0.53
C PHE A 198 9.25 12.11 -0.11
N ALA A 199 8.11 11.42 0.02
CA ALA A 199 6.86 11.98 0.53
C ALA A 199 7.04 12.57 1.93
N THR A 200 7.77 11.86 2.82
CA THR A 200 8.08 12.37 4.16
C THR A 200 8.85 13.67 4.09
N GLY A 201 9.90 13.75 3.28
CA GLY A 201 10.71 14.97 3.11
C GLY A 201 9.90 16.13 2.53
N LEU A 202 9.09 15.85 1.50
CA LEU A 202 8.27 16.86 0.86
C LEU A 202 7.21 17.42 1.83
N LYS A 203 6.43 16.56 2.47
CA LYS A 203 5.34 16.97 3.36
C LYS A 203 5.84 17.70 4.61
N THR A 204 6.99 17.30 5.15
CA THR A 204 7.60 18.00 6.31
C THR A 204 8.20 19.36 5.94
N SER A 205 8.63 19.57 4.68
CA SER A 205 9.12 20.85 4.20
C SER A 205 8.02 21.79 3.71
N ASN A 206 6.91 21.24 3.22
CA ASN A 206 5.72 22.00 2.78
C ASN A 206 4.44 21.23 3.15
N PRO A 207 3.86 21.48 4.34
CA PRO A 207 2.67 20.78 4.82
C PRO A 207 1.40 21.02 4.02
N ASP A 208 1.34 22.10 3.23
CA ASP A 208 0.14 22.49 2.46
C ASP A 208 -0.06 21.65 1.19
N LEU A 209 0.93 20.84 0.82
CA LEU A 209 0.84 19.99 -0.36
C LEU A 209 -0.05 18.77 -0.12
N ASP A 210 -0.86 18.43 -1.12
CA ASP A 210 -1.62 17.18 -1.20
C ASP A 210 -0.74 16.12 -1.88
N VAL A 211 -0.20 15.22 -1.09
CA VAL A 211 0.85 14.28 -1.51
C VAL A 211 0.29 12.87 -1.66
N TRP A 212 0.36 12.35 -2.88
CA TRP A 212 -0.07 11.01 -3.25
C TRP A 212 1.14 10.13 -3.56
N VAL A 213 1.30 9.04 -2.83
CA VAL A 213 2.32 8.01 -3.11
C VAL A 213 1.69 6.90 -3.94
N VAL A 214 2.27 6.61 -5.10
CA VAL A 214 1.85 5.49 -5.97
C VAL A 214 2.96 4.46 -6.02
N THR A 215 2.65 3.24 -5.61
CA THR A 215 3.62 2.15 -5.50
C THR A 215 2.99 0.80 -5.84
N GLY A 216 3.77 -0.12 -6.39
CA GLY A 216 3.35 -1.51 -6.57
C GLY A 216 3.64 -2.35 -5.32
N ASP A 217 3.02 -3.52 -5.23
CA ASP A 217 3.24 -4.49 -4.15
C ASP A 217 4.73 -4.87 -4.04
N GLY A 218 5.39 -5.15 -5.17
CA GLY A 218 6.81 -5.45 -5.20
C GLY A 218 7.71 -4.28 -4.80
N ASP A 219 7.32 -3.06 -5.15
CA ASP A 219 8.06 -1.84 -4.79
C ASP A 219 7.95 -1.54 -3.29
N ALA A 220 6.73 -1.57 -2.76
CA ALA A 220 6.44 -1.20 -1.39
C ALA A 220 6.86 -2.25 -0.35
N LEU A 221 6.66 -3.54 -0.64
CA LEU A 221 6.78 -4.63 0.34
C LEU A 221 8.11 -5.41 0.25
N SER A 222 8.88 -5.21 -0.83
CA SER A 222 10.24 -5.73 -0.94
C SER A 222 11.23 -4.72 -0.35
N ILE A 223 12.04 -4.08 -1.20
CA ILE A 223 13.06 -3.10 -0.75
C ILE A 223 12.45 -1.86 -0.07
N GLY A 224 11.16 -1.56 -0.32
CA GLY A 224 10.43 -0.44 0.27
C GLY A 224 9.85 -0.71 1.65
N GLY A 225 9.81 -1.97 2.13
CA GLY A 225 9.08 -2.37 3.34
C GLY A 225 9.41 -1.52 4.57
N ASN A 226 10.69 -1.22 4.80
CA ASN A 226 11.10 -0.36 5.91
C ASN A 226 10.53 1.07 5.80
N HIS A 227 10.52 1.66 4.61
CA HIS A 227 10.01 3.02 4.40
C HIS A 227 8.48 3.08 4.50
N LEU A 228 7.79 2.04 4.01
CA LEU A 228 6.34 1.89 4.16
C LEU A 228 5.95 1.85 5.64
N ILE A 229 6.57 0.97 6.43
CA ILE A 229 6.30 0.86 7.88
C ILE A 229 6.54 2.20 8.58
N HIS A 230 7.61 2.90 8.23
CA HIS A 230 7.94 4.17 8.88
C HIS A 230 7.02 5.33 8.51
N VAL A 231 6.53 5.44 7.28
CA VAL A 231 5.57 6.48 6.91
C VAL A 231 4.22 6.25 7.60
N LEU A 232 3.75 4.99 7.63
CA LEU A 232 2.51 4.61 8.31
C LEU A 232 2.54 4.94 9.80
N ARG A 233 3.56 4.48 10.53
CA ARG A 233 3.67 4.74 11.98
C ARG A 233 3.84 6.21 12.35
N ARG A 234 4.40 7.03 11.44
CA ARG A 234 4.54 8.47 11.64
C ARG A 234 3.23 9.21 11.47
N ASN A 235 2.29 8.64 10.77
CA ASN A 235 1.03 9.28 10.43
C ASN A 235 1.22 10.59 9.67
N LEU A 236 2.01 10.53 8.60
CA LEU A 236 2.20 11.66 7.68
C LEU A 236 0.90 11.88 6.89
N ASP A 237 0.44 13.11 6.72
CA ASP A 237 -0.76 13.41 5.91
C ASP A 237 -0.47 13.17 4.41
N THR A 238 -0.71 11.93 3.98
CA THR A 238 -0.44 11.47 2.61
C THR A 238 -1.28 10.24 2.26
N GLN A 239 -1.67 10.13 0.99
CA GLN A 239 -2.42 8.99 0.47
C GLN A 239 -1.45 8.02 -0.20
N ILE A 240 -1.43 6.76 0.25
CA ILE A 240 -0.62 5.69 -0.35
C ILE A 240 -1.53 4.76 -1.14
N LEU A 241 -1.40 4.78 -2.45
CA LEU A 241 -2.07 3.86 -3.36
C LEU A 241 -1.13 2.69 -3.66
N LEU A 242 -1.41 1.53 -3.07
CA LEU A 242 -0.69 0.30 -3.33
C LEU A 242 -1.40 -0.47 -4.45
N PHE A 243 -0.80 -0.54 -5.64
CA PHE A 243 -1.29 -1.37 -6.74
C PHE A 243 -0.79 -2.80 -6.54
N ASN A 244 -1.69 -3.66 -6.10
CA ASN A 244 -1.37 -5.07 -5.84
C ASN A 244 -1.82 -5.92 -7.03
N ASN A 245 -0.85 -6.49 -7.76
CA ASN A 245 -1.09 -7.42 -8.87
C ASN A 245 -0.37 -8.77 -8.71
N GLU A 246 0.25 -8.98 -7.56
CA GLU A 246 0.95 -10.20 -7.18
C GLU A 246 2.05 -10.64 -8.17
N ILE A 247 2.67 -9.68 -8.88
CA ILE A 247 3.73 -9.98 -9.86
C ILE A 247 4.62 -8.76 -10.12
N TYR A 248 5.92 -8.94 -10.34
CA TYR A 248 6.78 -7.93 -10.95
C TYR A 248 6.53 -7.89 -12.47
N GLY A 249 5.54 -7.09 -12.90
CA GLY A 249 5.15 -7.01 -14.31
C GLY A 249 6.18 -6.31 -15.19
N LEU A 250 6.77 -5.19 -14.74
CA LEU A 250 7.73 -4.40 -15.51
C LEU A 250 8.96 -5.20 -15.91
N THR A 251 9.45 -6.10 -15.06
CA THR A 251 10.61 -6.95 -15.27
C THR A 251 10.27 -8.31 -15.90
N LYS A 252 9.02 -8.46 -16.39
CA LYS A 252 8.51 -9.58 -17.18
C LYS A 252 8.20 -10.85 -16.38
N GLY A 253 7.62 -10.70 -15.18
CA GLY A 253 6.87 -11.77 -14.51
C GLY A 253 7.66 -12.56 -13.47
N GLN A 254 8.48 -11.92 -12.64
CA GLN A 254 8.99 -12.54 -11.42
C GLN A 254 7.91 -12.49 -10.34
N TYR A 255 7.91 -13.47 -9.42
CA TYR A 255 7.02 -13.42 -8.27
C TYR A 255 7.34 -12.20 -7.39
N SER A 256 6.30 -11.59 -6.84
CA SER A 256 6.39 -10.45 -5.92
C SER A 256 6.21 -10.89 -4.46
N PRO A 257 6.40 -10.01 -3.48
CA PRO A 257 6.17 -10.35 -2.08
C PRO A 257 4.74 -10.78 -1.74
N THR A 258 3.77 -10.49 -2.60
CA THR A 258 2.36 -10.87 -2.42
C THR A 258 1.93 -12.04 -3.29
N SER A 259 2.81 -12.55 -4.16
CA SER A 259 2.55 -13.73 -4.98
C SER A 259 2.32 -14.97 -4.12
N ASP A 260 1.40 -15.82 -4.53
CA ASP A 260 1.11 -17.08 -3.84
C ASP A 260 2.34 -17.99 -3.71
N LEU A 261 2.38 -18.74 -2.62
CA LEU A 261 3.37 -19.80 -2.43
C LEU A 261 3.33 -20.78 -3.59
N GLY A 262 4.48 -21.13 -4.13
CA GLY A 262 4.59 -22.05 -5.26
C GLY A 262 4.44 -21.37 -6.63
N THR A 263 4.32 -20.05 -6.71
CA THR A 263 4.26 -19.31 -7.99
C THR A 263 5.47 -19.62 -8.86
N VAL A 264 5.21 -20.20 -10.03
CA VAL A 264 6.24 -20.56 -11.01
C VAL A 264 6.53 -19.37 -11.92
N SER A 265 7.80 -19.02 -12.06
CA SER A 265 8.27 -17.98 -12.96
C SER A 265 9.59 -18.41 -13.62
N LYS A 266 10.08 -17.61 -14.57
CA LYS A 266 11.38 -17.88 -15.22
C LYS A 266 12.54 -17.90 -14.22
N SER A 267 12.47 -17.08 -13.15
CA SER A 267 13.48 -17.04 -12.10
C SER A 267 13.24 -18.05 -10.97
N THR A 268 12.05 -18.62 -10.88
CA THR A 268 11.64 -19.62 -9.89
C THR A 268 10.94 -20.81 -10.56
N PRO A 269 11.66 -21.61 -11.38
CA PRO A 269 11.05 -22.66 -12.20
C PRO A 269 10.45 -23.81 -11.37
N HIS A 270 10.78 -23.90 -10.09
CA HIS A 270 10.25 -24.91 -9.17
C HIS A 270 9.22 -24.33 -8.18
N GLY A 271 8.76 -23.09 -8.39
CA GLY A 271 7.85 -22.37 -7.52
C GLY A 271 8.54 -21.52 -6.47
N SER A 272 7.86 -20.45 -6.03
CA SER A 272 8.30 -19.59 -4.93
C SER A 272 8.18 -20.32 -3.59
N LEU A 273 9.08 -20.03 -2.65
CA LEU A 273 9.10 -20.61 -1.31
C LEU A 273 8.66 -19.60 -0.24
N ASP A 274 8.55 -18.34 -0.60
CA ASP A 274 8.16 -17.28 0.31
C ASP A 274 6.64 -17.29 0.51
N ARG A 275 6.21 -17.11 1.76
CA ARG A 275 4.79 -16.88 2.07
C ARG A 275 4.41 -15.45 1.68
N PRO A 276 3.24 -15.25 1.06
CA PRO A 276 2.82 -13.92 0.63
C PRO A 276 2.60 -12.98 1.81
N PHE A 277 3.06 -11.73 1.66
CA PHE A 277 2.64 -10.66 2.56
C PHE A 277 1.16 -10.33 2.34
N ASN A 278 0.47 -10.09 3.46
CA ASN A 278 -0.84 -9.45 3.46
C ASN A 278 -0.63 -7.93 3.64
N PRO A 279 -0.81 -7.10 2.61
CA PRO A 279 -0.49 -5.68 2.68
C PRO A 279 -1.31 -4.94 3.74
N VAL A 280 -2.59 -5.29 3.88
CA VAL A 280 -3.49 -4.71 4.90
C VAL A 280 -3.01 -5.06 6.30
N SER A 281 -2.66 -6.34 6.56
CA SER A 281 -2.13 -6.75 7.87
C SER A 281 -0.79 -6.07 8.19
N VAL A 282 0.06 -5.83 7.20
CA VAL A 282 1.31 -5.07 7.37
C VAL A 282 1.02 -3.63 7.76
N ALA A 283 0.06 -2.99 7.09
CA ALA A 283 -0.33 -1.62 7.39
C ALA A 283 -0.95 -1.48 8.79
N LEU A 284 -1.83 -2.41 9.19
CA LEU A 284 -2.39 -2.47 10.54
C LEU A 284 -1.31 -2.72 11.60
N GLY A 285 -0.38 -3.64 11.34
CA GLY A 285 0.76 -3.92 12.22
C GLY A 285 1.75 -2.76 12.34
N ALA A 286 1.78 -1.84 11.38
CA ALA A 286 2.51 -0.58 11.44
C ALA A 286 1.71 0.56 12.10
N ASP A 287 0.53 0.27 12.67
CA ASP A 287 -0.35 1.20 13.35
C ASP A 287 -0.85 2.34 12.44
N ALA A 288 -1.19 2.01 11.17
CA ALA A 288 -1.77 2.94 10.22
C ALA A 288 -3.14 3.44 10.70
N THR A 289 -3.40 4.73 10.54
CA THR A 289 -4.64 5.38 10.99
C THR A 289 -5.81 5.21 10.03
N PHE A 290 -5.52 4.95 8.75
CA PHE A 290 -6.50 4.62 7.74
C PHE A 290 -5.99 3.44 6.90
N VAL A 291 -6.81 2.38 6.80
CA VAL A 291 -6.51 1.20 5.97
C VAL A 291 -7.77 0.81 5.21
N ALA A 292 -7.68 0.73 3.90
CA ALA A 292 -8.80 0.34 3.05
C ALA A 292 -8.34 -0.56 1.89
N ARG A 293 -9.32 -1.27 1.28
CA ARG A 293 -9.11 -2.12 0.11
C ARG A 293 -10.18 -1.86 -0.94
N THR A 294 -9.77 -1.85 -2.21
CA THR A 294 -10.63 -1.73 -3.37
C THR A 294 -10.10 -2.55 -4.55
N MET A 295 -10.73 -2.42 -5.72
CA MET A 295 -10.34 -3.15 -6.92
C MET A 295 -10.48 -2.27 -8.17
N ASP A 296 -9.66 -2.52 -9.20
CA ASP A 296 -9.64 -1.78 -10.47
C ASP A 296 -10.92 -1.98 -11.31
N ARG A 297 -11.62 -3.10 -11.13
CA ARG A 297 -12.85 -3.46 -11.85
C ARG A 297 -14.13 -2.87 -11.24
N ASP A 298 -14.01 -2.10 -10.14
CA ASP A 298 -15.11 -1.31 -9.57
C ASP A 298 -14.72 0.17 -9.43
N PRO A 299 -14.75 0.95 -10.52
CA PRO A 299 -14.34 2.36 -10.50
C PRO A 299 -15.15 3.23 -9.55
N GLN A 300 -16.42 2.87 -9.27
CA GLN A 300 -17.25 3.65 -8.35
C GLN A 300 -16.83 3.42 -6.90
N HIS A 301 -16.64 2.16 -6.51
CA HIS A 301 -16.13 1.82 -5.19
C HIS A 301 -14.70 2.37 -5.01
N MET A 302 -13.85 2.23 -6.03
CA MET A 302 -12.49 2.75 -6.01
C MET A 302 -12.47 4.28 -5.83
N LYS A 303 -13.30 5.04 -6.56
CA LYS A 303 -13.44 6.49 -6.38
C LYS A 303 -13.89 6.87 -4.97
N LYS A 304 -14.85 6.11 -4.39
CA LYS A 304 -15.32 6.30 -3.01
C LYS A 304 -14.18 6.08 -2.00
N MET A 305 -13.38 5.03 -2.18
CA MET A 305 -12.26 4.72 -1.28
C MET A 305 -11.12 5.75 -1.40
N MET A 306 -10.77 6.17 -2.61
CA MET A 306 -9.76 7.22 -2.83
C MET A 306 -10.18 8.57 -2.22
N ARG A 307 -11.48 8.93 -2.35
CA ARG A 307 -12.02 10.12 -1.68
C ARG A 307 -11.92 9.99 -0.15
N ALA A 308 -12.32 8.86 0.41
CA ALA A 308 -12.24 8.60 1.84
C ALA A 308 -10.79 8.63 2.36
N ALA A 309 -9.82 8.17 1.55
CA ALA A 309 -8.40 8.25 1.84
C ALA A 309 -7.89 9.70 1.86
N HIS A 310 -8.34 10.53 0.89
CA HIS A 310 -7.99 11.94 0.82
C HIS A 310 -8.62 12.76 1.97
N GLU A 311 -9.84 12.43 2.39
CA GLU A 311 -10.56 13.10 3.49
C GLU A 311 -10.03 12.73 4.89
N HIS A 312 -9.08 11.78 4.97
CA HIS A 312 -8.46 11.37 6.23
C HIS A 312 -7.26 12.25 6.55
N ASP A 313 -7.24 12.85 7.75
CA ASP A 313 -6.09 13.60 8.26
C ASP A 313 -5.03 12.61 8.78
N GLY A 314 -4.06 12.26 7.95
CA GLY A 314 -2.99 11.32 8.27
C GLY A 314 -2.65 10.36 7.12
N THR A 315 -1.85 9.34 7.41
CA THR A 315 -1.46 8.38 6.38
C THR A 315 -2.60 7.44 6.04
N ALA A 316 -3.17 7.62 4.84
CA ALA A 316 -4.16 6.72 4.29
C ALA A 316 -3.47 5.65 3.43
N PHE A 317 -3.63 4.38 3.81
CA PHE A 317 -3.17 3.22 3.03
C PHE A 317 -4.35 2.59 2.30
N LEU A 318 -4.32 2.63 0.98
CA LEU A 318 -5.35 2.03 0.12
C LEU A 318 -4.72 0.96 -0.78
N GLU A 319 -5.04 -0.30 -0.50
CA GLU A 319 -4.73 -1.42 -1.39
C GLU A 319 -5.73 -1.49 -2.54
N VAL A 320 -5.23 -1.48 -3.78
CA VAL A 320 -6.03 -1.61 -4.99
C VAL A 320 -5.66 -2.92 -5.67
N TYR A 321 -6.57 -3.88 -5.71
CA TYR A 321 -6.40 -5.08 -6.51
C TYR A 321 -6.40 -4.70 -7.99
N GLN A 322 -5.30 -5.00 -8.67
CA GLN A 322 -5.02 -4.58 -10.03
C GLN A 322 -4.73 -5.81 -10.90
N ASN A 323 -5.42 -5.93 -12.02
CA ASN A 323 -5.18 -7.05 -12.94
C ASN A 323 -3.99 -6.79 -13.86
N CYS A 324 -2.96 -7.62 -13.75
CA CYS A 324 -1.85 -7.68 -14.72
C CYS A 324 -2.16 -8.71 -15.81
N ASN A 325 -2.85 -8.29 -16.86
CA ASN A 325 -3.37 -9.18 -17.92
C ASN A 325 -2.32 -9.87 -18.78
N ILE A 326 -1.02 -9.61 -18.58
CA ILE A 326 0.07 -10.21 -19.33
C ILE A 326 0.84 -11.25 -18.52
N PHE A 327 1.09 -10.98 -17.22
CA PHE A 327 1.96 -11.84 -16.40
C PHE A 327 1.24 -12.53 -15.25
N ASN A 328 0.06 -12.03 -14.84
CA ASN A 328 -0.74 -12.61 -13.78
C ASN A 328 -2.24 -12.32 -14.00
N ASP A 329 -2.73 -12.71 -15.19
CA ASP A 329 -4.12 -12.47 -15.55
C ASP A 329 -5.06 -13.30 -14.68
N GLY A 330 -6.03 -12.62 -14.08
CA GLY A 330 -7.07 -13.27 -13.29
C GLY A 330 -6.74 -13.52 -11.82
N ALA A 331 -5.62 -13.02 -11.30
CA ALA A 331 -5.23 -13.22 -9.89
C ALA A 331 -6.36 -12.94 -8.90
N PHE A 332 -7.22 -11.95 -9.20
CA PHE A 332 -8.32 -11.51 -8.34
C PHE A 332 -9.70 -11.73 -8.96
N PHE A 333 -9.85 -12.56 -10.00
CA PHE A 333 -11.14 -12.74 -10.70
C PHE A 333 -12.22 -13.28 -9.77
N GLU A 334 -11.89 -14.12 -8.80
CA GLU A 334 -12.85 -14.60 -7.80
C GLU A 334 -13.57 -13.50 -7.02
N PHE A 335 -12.93 -12.32 -6.86
CA PHE A 335 -13.48 -11.15 -6.16
C PHE A 335 -14.04 -10.08 -7.11
N THR A 336 -13.71 -10.15 -8.38
CA THR A 336 -13.96 -9.05 -9.33
C THR A 336 -14.91 -9.41 -10.47
N GLU A 337 -15.07 -10.71 -10.81
CA GLU A 337 -16.01 -11.15 -11.84
C GLU A 337 -17.44 -11.15 -11.32
N THR A 338 -18.39 -10.79 -12.19
CA THR A 338 -19.82 -10.64 -11.84
C THR A 338 -20.42 -11.93 -11.25
N GLU A 339 -19.97 -13.08 -11.71
CA GLU A 339 -20.47 -14.39 -11.34
C GLU A 339 -20.09 -14.79 -9.91
N THR A 340 -18.98 -14.28 -9.39
CA THR A 340 -18.41 -14.71 -8.09
C THR A 340 -18.29 -13.58 -7.07
N LYS A 341 -18.27 -12.33 -7.54
CA LYS A 341 -18.03 -11.14 -6.72
C LYS A 341 -18.95 -11.08 -5.50
N ASP A 342 -20.27 -11.29 -5.69
CA ASP A 342 -21.24 -11.16 -4.62
C ASP A 342 -21.08 -12.25 -3.53
N ASP A 343 -20.65 -13.45 -3.91
CA ASP A 343 -20.41 -14.55 -2.97
C ASP A 343 -19.03 -14.52 -2.30
N ARG A 344 -18.07 -13.80 -2.90
CA ARG A 344 -16.67 -13.79 -2.47
C ARG A 344 -16.21 -12.47 -1.88
N SER A 345 -16.99 -11.40 -2.04
CA SER A 345 -16.62 -10.05 -1.56
C SER A 345 -17.59 -9.57 -0.49
N LEU A 346 -17.03 -9.01 0.58
CA LEU A 346 -17.77 -8.36 1.66
C LEU A 346 -17.48 -6.85 1.60
N PHE A 347 -18.48 -6.07 1.19
CA PHE A 347 -18.35 -4.61 1.17
C PHE A 347 -18.68 -4.02 2.53
N LEU A 348 -17.68 -3.41 3.16
CA LEU A 348 -17.76 -2.86 4.51
C LEU A 348 -18.43 -1.48 4.51
N GLU A 349 -19.35 -1.27 5.44
CA GLU A 349 -19.93 0.03 5.76
C GLU A 349 -19.99 0.21 7.29
N HIS A 350 -19.42 1.31 7.78
CA HIS A 350 -19.39 1.60 9.21
C HIS A 350 -20.79 1.58 9.84
N GLY A 351 -20.93 0.88 10.97
CA GLY A 351 -22.19 0.74 11.70
C GLY A 351 -23.21 -0.18 11.04
N LYS A 352 -22.90 -0.84 9.91
CA LYS A 352 -23.81 -1.78 9.25
C LYS A 352 -23.46 -3.23 9.56
N PRO A 353 -24.45 -4.14 9.61
CA PRO A 353 -24.20 -5.56 9.66
C PRO A 353 -23.38 -6.03 8.46
N MET A 354 -22.40 -6.88 8.70
CA MET A 354 -21.57 -7.45 7.64
C MET A 354 -22.32 -8.61 6.96
N THR A 355 -23.03 -8.26 5.89
CA THR A 355 -23.77 -9.21 5.05
C THR A 355 -23.24 -9.19 3.62
N PHE A 356 -23.35 -10.32 2.89
CA PHE A 356 -22.89 -10.47 1.51
C PHE A 356 -23.77 -11.45 0.74
N ALA A 357 -23.41 -11.83 -0.48
CA ALA A 357 -24.21 -12.72 -1.33
C ALA A 357 -25.66 -12.21 -1.49
N GLY A 358 -25.82 -10.92 -1.83
CA GLY A 358 -27.15 -10.31 -1.95
C GLY A 358 -27.92 -10.21 -0.63
N GLY A 359 -27.24 -10.32 0.52
CA GLY A 359 -27.86 -10.28 1.85
C GLY A 359 -28.33 -11.65 2.37
N THR A 360 -28.01 -12.73 1.67
CA THR A 360 -28.37 -14.11 2.07
C THR A 360 -27.39 -14.71 3.07
N LYS A 361 -26.19 -14.15 3.20
CA LYS A 361 -25.15 -14.60 4.12
C LYS A 361 -24.67 -13.45 5.00
N GLY A 362 -24.20 -13.78 6.20
CA GLY A 362 -23.66 -12.83 7.15
C GLY A 362 -22.45 -13.34 7.90
N ILE A 363 -21.70 -12.41 8.51
CA ILE A 363 -20.52 -12.71 9.33
C ILE A 363 -20.87 -12.58 10.79
N ARG A 364 -20.53 -13.61 11.58
CA ARG A 364 -20.58 -13.62 13.04
C ARG A 364 -19.22 -14.01 13.61
N LEU A 365 -19.04 -13.87 14.92
CA LEU A 365 -17.89 -14.40 15.64
C LEU A 365 -18.32 -15.54 16.55
N ASP A 366 -17.64 -16.68 16.46
CA ASP A 366 -17.58 -17.69 17.50
C ASP A 366 -16.27 -17.49 18.30
N GLY A 367 -16.38 -16.84 19.45
CA GLY A 367 -15.21 -16.33 20.16
C GLY A 367 -14.48 -15.24 19.34
N LEU A 368 -13.28 -15.53 18.85
CA LEU A 368 -12.48 -14.66 17.95
C LEU A 368 -12.46 -15.17 16.50
N GLN A 369 -13.15 -16.26 16.22
CA GLN A 369 -13.18 -16.86 14.89
C GLN A 369 -14.35 -16.30 14.09
N PRO A 370 -14.13 -15.69 12.93
CA PRO A 370 -15.23 -15.32 12.03
C PRO A 370 -15.87 -16.57 11.44
N GLU A 371 -17.20 -16.59 11.40
CA GLU A 371 -17.99 -17.63 10.77
C GLU A 371 -18.99 -17.04 9.77
N VAL A 372 -19.26 -17.78 8.69
CA VAL A 372 -20.31 -17.45 7.73
C VAL A 372 -21.60 -18.10 8.19
N VAL A 373 -22.66 -17.33 8.32
CA VAL A 373 -24.02 -17.83 8.61
C VAL A 373 -24.93 -17.60 7.42
N ASP A 374 -25.79 -18.58 7.16
CA ASP A 374 -26.81 -18.50 6.13
C ASP A 374 -28.08 -17.86 6.73
N LEU A 375 -28.49 -16.72 6.20
CA LEU A 375 -29.62 -15.95 6.70
C LEU A 375 -30.96 -16.36 6.10
N GLU A 376 -30.96 -17.21 5.05
CA GLU A 376 -32.18 -17.72 4.44
C GLU A 376 -32.66 -19.03 5.10
N THR A 377 -31.72 -19.88 5.53
CA THR A 377 -32.02 -21.23 6.00
C THR A 377 -31.84 -21.44 7.51
N SER A 378 -31.18 -20.49 8.20
CA SER A 378 -30.98 -20.50 9.66
C SER A 378 -31.96 -19.57 10.38
N ASP A 379 -31.94 -19.62 11.73
CA ASP A 379 -32.71 -18.71 12.58
C ASP A 379 -32.00 -17.32 12.74
N TRP A 380 -30.83 -17.14 12.11
CA TRP A 380 -30.07 -15.90 12.19
C TRP A 380 -30.62 -14.81 11.24
N THR A 381 -30.54 -13.57 11.67
CA THR A 381 -30.96 -12.39 10.90
C THR A 381 -29.77 -11.46 10.68
N ALA A 382 -29.91 -10.45 9.83
CA ALA A 382 -28.87 -9.44 9.63
C ALA A 382 -28.50 -8.70 10.94
N ASP A 383 -29.46 -8.52 11.86
CA ASP A 383 -29.23 -7.87 13.15
C ASP A 383 -28.37 -8.73 14.11
N ASP A 384 -28.27 -10.03 13.86
CA ASP A 384 -27.42 -10.95 14.62
C ASP A 384 -25.98 -11.00 14.06
N CYS A 385 -25.75 -10.42 12.89
CA CYS A 385 -24.44 -10.34 12.27
C CYS A 385 -23.57 -9.28 12.95
N LEU A 386 -22.27 -9.47 12.87
CA LEU A 386 -21.29 -8.51 13.36
C LEU A 386 -21.41 -7.18 12.62
N ALA A 387 -21.63 -6.10 13.34
CA ALA A 387 -21.63 -4.75 12.77
C ALA A 387 -20.19 -4.29 12.56
N HIS A 388 -19.90 -3.70 11.39
CA HIS A 388 -18.59 -3.17 11.11
C HIS A 388 -18.33 -1.89 11.91
N ASP A 389 -17.18 -1.88 12.61
CA ASP A 389 -16.66 -0.71 13.32
C ASP A 389 -15.24 -0.39 12.81
N GLU A 390 -15.13 0.64 11.96
CA GLU A 390 -13.85 1.04 11.39
C GLU A 390 -12.87 1.63 12.42
N THR A 391 -13.32 1.87 13.65
CA THR A 391 -12.45 2.36 14.74
C THR A 391 -11.81 1.23 15.57
N SER A 392 -12.33 -0.02 15.45
CA SER A 392 -11.79 -1.17 16.19
C SER A 392 -10.57 -1.76 15.49
N GLN A 393 -9.44 -1.76 16.21
CA GLN A 393 -8.20 -2.42 15.76
C GLN A 393 -8.40 -3.93 15.68
N GLU A 394 -9.03 -4.52 16.71
CA GLU A 394 -9.22 -5.97 16.81
C GLU A 394 -10.08 -6.49 15.66
N LEU A 395 -11.14 -5.73 15.33
CA LEU A 395 -11.99 -6.10 14.18
C LEU A 395 -11.23 -5.96 12.86
N ALA A 396 -10.47 -4.89 12.67
CA ALA A 396 -9.66 -4.70 11.48
C ALA A 396 -8.62 -5.82 11.31
N ASP A 397 -7.99 -6.29 12.40
CA ASP A 397 -7.05 -7.41 12.36
C ASP A 397 -7.73 -8.71 11.95
N ILE A 398 -8.93 -9.01 12.48
CA ILE A 398 -9.74 -10.16 12.06
C ILE A 398 -10.09 -10.05 10.57
N LEU A 399 -10.64 -8.91 10.14
CA LEU A 399 -11.06 -8.68 8.77
C LEU A 399 -9.89 -8.78 7.78
N SER A 400 -8.71 -8.30 8.16
CA SER A 400 -7.52 -8.35 7.31
C SER A 400 -7.13 -9.78 6.92
N ARG A 401 -7.44 -10.76 7.78
CA ARG A 401 -7.10 -12.18 7.60
C ARG A 401 -8.22 -13.01 6.99
N MET A 402 -9.42 -12.46 6.87
CA MET A 402 -10.54 -13.18 6.26
C MET A 402 -10.23 -13.51 4.80
N SER A 403 -10.50 -14.76 4.39
CA SER A 403 -10.15 -15.32 3.07
C SER A 403 -8.66 -15.23 2.68
N TRP A 404 -7.77 -14.87 3.62
CA TRP A 404 -6.33 -14.90 3.35
C TRP A 404 -5.85 -16.35 3.31
N ARG A 405 -5.25 -16.75 2.20
CA ARG A 405 -4.80 -18.13 1.97
C ARG A 405 -3.47 -18.37 2.70
N GLU A 406 -3.53 -18.76 3.97
CA GLU A 406 -2.31 -19.13 4.71
C GLU A 406 -1.69 -20.46 4.22
N ASP A 407 -2.50 -21.33 3.60
CA ASP A 407 -2.15 -22.71 3.26
C ASP A 407 -2.24 -23.04 1.75
N ALA A 408 -1.97 -22.07 0.88
CA ALA A 408 -1.93 -22.30 -0.56
C ALA A 408 -0.77 -23.24 -1.01
N GLY A 409 -0.30 -24.13 -0.11
CA GLY A 409 0.75 -25.12 -0.39
C GLY A 409 0.29 -26.38 -1.12
N ASP A 410 -1.00 -26.69 -1.14
CA ASP A 410 -1.56 -27.89 -1.77
C ASP A 410 -2.55 -27.62 -2.94
N GLY A 411 -2.71 -26.35 -3.32
CA GLY A 411 -3.34 -25.96 -4.59
C GLY A 411 -4.82 -26.31 -4.75
N ILE A 412 -5.49 -26.85 -3.72
CA ILE A 412 -6.89 -27.25 -3.76
C ILE A 412 -7.68 -26.46 -2.73
N PRO A 413 -8.53 -25.48 -3.16
CA PRO A 413 -9.54 -24.95 -2.24
C PRO A 413 -10.39 -26.12 -1.74
N ARG A 414 -10.53 -26.27 -0.43
CA ARG A 414 -11.50 -27.20 0.13
C ARG A 414 -12.88 -26.66 -0.25
N LEU A 415 -13.51 -27.32 -1.23
CA LEU A 415 -14.79 -26.92 -1.81
C LEU A 415 -15.96 -27.08 -0.83
N ASP A 416 -15.75 -27.70 0.31
CA ASP A 416 -16.76 -28.15 1.29
C ASP A 416 -16.83 -27.24 2.53
N GLU A 417 -15.93 -26.26 2.71
CA GLU A 417 -16.03 -25.29 3.80
C GLU A 417 -16.63 -23.98 3.29
N PRO A 418 -17.52 -23.32 4.08
CA PRO A 418 -18.03 -22.02 3.71
C PRO A 418 -16.84 -21.06 3.58
N GLN A 419 -16.55 -20.66 2.36
CA GLN A 419 -15.41 -19.77 2.11
C GLN A 419 -15.71 -18.38 2.64
N MET A 420 -14.82 -17.87 3.49
CA MET A 420 -14.88 -16.49 3.97
C MET A 420 -14.80 -15.51 2.80
N PRO A 421 -15.66 -14.49 2.74
CA PRO A 421 -15.53 -13.44 1.73
C PRO A 421 -14.32 -12.56 2.02
N ARG A 422 -13.75 -11.95 0.97
CA ARG A 422 -12.70 -10.93 1.11
C ARG A 422 -13.32 -9.58 1.45
N PRO A 423 -12.89 -8.90 2.54
CA PRO A 423 -13.39 -7.58 2.88
C PRO A 423 -12.84 -6.50 1.94
N PHE A 424 -13.74 -5.63 1.44
CA PHE A 424 -13.49 -4.42 0.67
C PHE A 424 -14.15 -3.22 1.35
N GLY A 425 -13.52 -2.07 1.30
CA GLY A 425 -13.97 -0.88 2.00
C GLY A 425 -12.93 -0.38 2.99
N VAL A 426 -13.35 0.48 3.90
CA VAL A 426 -12.50 0.98 4.99
C VAL A 426 -12.49 -0.05 6.11
N LEU A 427 -11.34 -0.67 6.36
CA LEU A 427 -11.17 -1.63 7.46
C LEU A 427 -10.88 -0.91 8.78
N ARG A 428 -10.13 0.19 8.72
CA ARG A 428 -9.74 1.00 9.88
C ARG A 428 -9.73 2.47 9.53
N ARG A 429 -10.27 3.31 10.44
CA ARG A 429 -10.16 4.77 10.41
C ARG A 429 -10.17 5.30 11.83
N VAL A 430 -9.09 5.96 12.24
CA VAL A 430 -8.97 6.63 13.55
C VAL A 430 -8.23 7.96 13.38
N GLU A 431 -8.61 8.94 14.15
CA GLU A 431 -7.94 10.24 14.15
C GLU A 431 -6.71 10.22 15.07
N ARG A 432 -5.62 10.79 14.58
CA ARG A 432 -4.38 10.98 15.33
C ARG A 432 -3.65 12.21 14.77
N PRO A 433 -2.96 13.01 15.59
CA PRO A 433 -2.16 14.12 15.07
C PRO A 433 -1.17 13.66 14.01
N THR A 434 -1.01 14.46 12.96
CA THR A 434 -0.06 14.16 11.87
C THR A 434 1.37 14.50 12.29
N TYR A 435 2.34 13.86 11.65
CA TYR A 435 3.75 14.04 11.98
C TYR A 435 4.23 15.47 11.72
N GLU A 436 3.83 16.07 10.60
CA GLU A 436 4.15 17.45 10.25
C GLU A 436 3.53 18.45 11.20
N THR A 437 2.30 18.24 11.68
CA THR A 437 1.68 19.07 12.71
C THR A 437 2.49 19.04 14.00
N LEU A 438 2.89 17.85 14.47
CA LEU A 438 3.72 17.70 15.67
C LEU A 438 5.10 18.36 15.50
N ILE A 439 5.71 18.31 14.31
CA ILE A 439 6.96 19.03 14.03
C ILE A 439 6.76 20.53 14.13
N GLN A 440 5.70 21.08 13.53
CA GLN A 440 5.42 22.52 13.55
C GLN A 440 5.16 23.02 14.98
N GLU A 441 4.39 22.28 15.77
CA GLU A 441 4.19 22.58 17.17
C GLU A 441 5.51 22.59 17.96
N GLN A 442 6.36 21.58 17.75
CA GLN A 442 7.66 21.49 18.41
C GLN A 442 8.59 22.65 18.00
N LEU A 443 8.66 22.98 16.69
CA LEU A 443 9.46 24.07 16.17
C LEU A 443 8.99 25.41 16.73
N THR A 444 7.69 25.65 16.79
CA THR A 444 7.11 26.87 17.37
C THR A 444 7.48 27.02 18.85
N ALA A 445 7.26 25.96 19.64
CA ALA A 445 7.59 25.98 21.07
C ALA A 445 9.09 26.23 21.33
N VAL A 446 9.97 25.57 20.56
CA VAL A 446 11.43 25.77 20.69
C VAL A 446 11.84 27.18 20.28
N THR A 447 11.23 27.72 19.20
CA THR A 447 11.52 29.08 18.73
C THR A 447 11.05 30.13 19.72
N GLU A 448 9.89 29.95 20.36
CA GLU A 448 9.40 30.83 21.43
C GLU A 448 10.31 30.80 22.67
N GLU A 449 10.83 29.61 23.03
CA GLU A 449 11.71 29.44 24.19
C GLU A 449 13.13 29.97 23.96
N LYS A 450 13.72 29.68 22.80
CA LYS A 450 15.15 29.91 22.54
C LYS A 450 15.45 30.99 21.49
N GLY A 451 14.41 31.48 20.81
CA GLY A 451 14.57 32.37 19.64
C GLY A 451 14.98 31.60 18.37
N THR A 452 15.02 32.31 17.27
CA THR A 452 15.60 31.81 16.00
C THR A 452 17.12 31.81 16.15
N GLY A 453 17.76 30.68 15.82
CA GLY A 453 19.24 30.60 15.83
C GLY A 453 19.87 31.55 14.79
N ASP A 454 21.14 31.83 14.97
CA ASP A 454 21.96 32.53 14.00
C ASP A 454 22.74 31.53 13.14
N LEU A 455 22.50 31.57 11.83
CA LEU A 455 23.13 30.61 10.91
C LEU A 455 24.64 30.86 10.78
N ASP A 456 25.06 32.11 10.81
CA ASP A 456 26.49 32.47 10.69
C ASP A 456 27.25 32.04 11.95
N GLU A 457 26.64 32.23 13.13
CA GLU A 457 27.19 31.69 14.39
C GLU A 457 27.30 30.17 14.36
N LEU A 458 26.26 29.47 13.87
CA LEU A 458 26.26 28.02 13.77
C LEU A 458 27.33 27.50 12.81
N LEU A 459 27.49 28.12 11.65
CA LEU A 459 28.48 27.75 10.63
C LEU A 459 29.91 27.95 11.10
N HIS A 460 30.14 28.94 11.99
CA HIS A 460 31.46 29.28 12.52
C HIS A 460 31.68 28.79 13.98
N ALA A 461 30.76 28.03 14.54
CA ALA A 461 30.84 27.53 15.93
C ALA A 461 31.98 26.54 16.20
N GLY A 462 32.57 25.94 15.15
CA GLY A 462 33.67 24.99 15.26
C GLY A 462 35.03 25.58 14.88
N ASP A 463 36.04 24.72 14.76
CA ASP A 463 37.34 25.10 14.24
C ASP A 463 37.21 25.52 12.78
N THR A 464 37.50 26.78 12.48
CA THR A 464 37.48 27.33 11.12
C THR A 464 38.89 27.60 10.62
N TRP A 465 39.08 27.47 9.31
CA TRP A 465 40.35 27.85 8.63
C TRP A 465 40.04 28.77 7.46
N THR A 466 40.99 29.65 7.18
CA THR A 466 40.90 30.53 6.01
C THR A 466 41.74 29.94 4.88
N ILE A 467 41.18 29.89 3.69
CA ILE A 467 41.94 29.55 2.48
C ILE A 467 42.48 30.88 1.93
N GLU A 468 43.85 31.01 1.87
CA GLU A 468 44.53 32.15 1.29
C GLU A 468 44.68 32.03 -0.23
#